data_f01c1293fac91179525fa89b342c1ac5
#
_entry.id   f01c1293fac91179525fa89b342c1ac5
#
_cell.length_a   1.000
_cell.length_b   1.000
_cell.length_c   1.000
_cell.angle_alpha   90.00
_cell.angle_beta   90.00
_cell.angle_gamma   90.00
#
_symmetry.space_group_name_H-M   'P 1'
#
loop_
_entity.id
_entity.type
_entity.pdbx_description
1 polymer ?
#
loop_
_entity_poly.entity_id
_entity_poly.type
_entity_poly.pdbx_seq_one_letter_code
_entity_poly.pdbx_strand_id
1 'polypeptide(L)'
;MAGKTLYSLAALCLSFYLFSCAPKTENQSTSSVTYSYNAPVVKIFSPEVEDTVHLMLVADTHLWMSDDREEPFRTHSKRMAGAYHATRHFQTLEATNPEKSFLHVLGMAKEKKVDAIALLGDIVSYPSEYAVEWAKGKLDSIGIPYYYIAGNHDWHYEGMKGSSIELRDTWAKKRLMPLVGPHNPLMYSVDVKGVKLLFIDDSVYEILPEQLDFFRQEDSQGKPMLLMMHIPVYAPGREVGFGVGHPDWNAAHDTSYELERRNRWSADGHKPETFAFYDAVVSSSNLMATFTGHVHRNGVDVIQGKPFFTIKENASGGYCEVWIIPALKKQE
;
A
#
# COMPACT_ATOMS: atom_id res chain seq x y z
N MET A 1 -92.88 -12.94 30.97
CA MET A 1 -92.63 -12.84 29.52
C MET A 1 -91.13 -12.81 29.36
N ALA A 2 -90.65 -13.90 28.78
CA ALA A 2 -89.22 -14.17 28.71
C ALA A 2 -88.63 -13.71 27.37
N GLY A 3 -87.65 -12.87 27.43
CA GLY A 3 -86.86 -12.46 26.26
C GLY A 3 -85.57 -13.29 26.16
N LYS A 4 -85.45 -14.11 25.11
CA LYS A 4 -84.26 -14.88 24.80
C LYS A 4 -83.27 -14.03 24.02
N THR A 5 -82.07 -13.84 24.57
CA THR A 5 -80.93 -13.18 23.92
C THR A 5 -80.09 -14.23 23.21
N LEU A 6 -79.95 -14.11 21.88
CA LEU A 6 -79.10 -14.95 21.04
C LEU A 6 -77.66 -14.36 21.07
N TYR A 7 -76.70 -15.20 21.44
CA TYR A 7 -75.28 -14.88 21.26
C TYR A 7 -74.76 -15.48 19.94
N SER A 8 -74.36 -14.61 19.01
CA SER A 8 -73.64 -15.00 17.82
C SER A 8 -72.14 -15.16 18.14
N LEU A 9 -71.62 -16.34 17.98
CA LEU A 9 -70.20 -16.63 18.01
C LEU A 9 -69.59 -16.32 16.62
N ALA A 10 -68.80 -15.24 16.53
CA ALA A 10 -67.95 -14.99 15.35
C ALA A 10 -66.64 -15.73 15.52
N ALA A 11 -66.40 -16.76 14.70
CA ALA A 11 -65.11 -17.45 14.62
C ALA A 11 -64.13 -16.63 13.79
N LEU A 12 -63.11 -16.11 14.46
CA LEU A 12 -61.98 -15.37 13.84
C LEU A 12 -60.95 -16.40 13.36
N CYS A 13 -60.90 -16.70 12.05
CA CYS A 13 -59.84 -17.49 11.44
C CYS A 13 -58.59 -16.65 11.32
N LEU A 14 -57.62 -16.85 12.23
CA LEU A 14 -56.27 -16.26 12.15
C LEU A 14 -55.43 -17.12 11.18
N SER A 15 -55.26 -16.66 9.96
CA SER A 15 -54.33 -17.25 9.00
C SER A 15 -52.91 -16.87 9.33
N PHE A 16 -52.14 -17.77 9.94
CA PHE A 16 -50.69 -17.62 10.11
C PHE A 16 -49.99 -17.80 8.76
N TYR A 17 -49.56 -16.72 8.14
CA TYR A 17 -48.59 -16.77 7.08
C TYR A 17 -47.22 -17.05 7.68
N LEU A 18 -46.76 -18.28 7.62
CA LEU A 18 -45.39 -18.65 7.88
C LEU A 18 -44.52 -18.11 6.73
N PHE A 19 -43.93 -16.93 6.90
CA PHE A 19 -42.82 -16.53 6.07
C PHE A 19 -41.63 -17.44 6.39
N SER A 20 -41.44 -18.47 5.57
CA SER A 20 -40.21 -19.25 5.56
C SER A 20 -39.10 -18.34 4.99
N CYS A 21 -38.35 -17.67 5.87
CA CYS A 21 -37.02 -17.13 5.51
C CYS A 21 -36.10 -18.33 5.31
N ALA A 22 -36.02 -18.85 4.08
CA ALA A 22 -34.92 -19.69 3.70
C ALA A 22 -33.64 -18.79 3.79
N PRO A 23 -32.59 -19.19 4.52
CA PRO A 23 -31.35 -18.48 4.46
C PRO A 23 -30.86 -18.54 3.00
N LYS A 24 -30.71 -17.41 2.34
CA LYS A 24 -29.88 -17.33 1.15
C LYS A 24 -28.49 -17.76 1.58
N THR A 25 -28.10 -18.98 1.29
CA THR A 25 -26.71 -19.36 1.22
C THR A 25 -26.14 -18.59 0.05
N GLU A 26 -25.62 -17.39 0.32
CA GLU A 26 -24.59 -16.82 -0.53
C GLU A 26 -23.45 -17.83 -0.51
N ASN A 27 -23.30 -18.57 -1.58
CA ASN A 27 -22.03 -19.22 -1.90
C ASN A 27 -21.03 -18.10 -2.12
N GLN A 28 -20.46 -17.57 -1.03
CA GLN A 28 -19.19 -16.88 -1.10
C GLN A 28 -18.20 -17.95 -1.57
N SER A 29 -17.89 -17.92 -2.86
CA SER A 29 -16.70 -18.54 -3.39
C SER A 29 -15.54 -17.92 -2.60
N THR A 30 -15.20 -18.56 -1.50
CA THR A 30 -13.98 -18.20 -0.77
C THR A 30 -12.83 -18.61 -1.67
N SER A 31 -12.34 -17.69 -2.46
CA SER A 31 -11.04 -17.81 -3.11
C SER A 31 -10.07 -18.23 -2.01
N SER A 32 -9.60 -19.47 -2.07
CA SER A 32 -8.77 -20.05 -1.00
C SER A 32 -7.33 -19.59 -1.13
N VAL A 33 -7.11 -18.27 -1.18
CA VAL A 33 -5.78 -17.69 -1.10
C VAL A 33 -5.23 -17.99 0.29
N THR A 34 -4.06 -18.62 0.33
CA THR A 34 -3.33 -18.85 1.56
C THR A 34 -1.95 -18.23 1.47
N TYR A 35 -1.30 -17.98 2.59
CA TYR A 35 0.02 -17.39 2.59
C TYR A 35 0.91 -17.97 3.69
N SER A 36 2.23 -17.85 3.47
CA SER A 36 3.27 -18.11 4.45
C SER A 36 4.15 -16.88 4.56
N TYR A 37 4.43 -16.46 5.78
CA TYR A 37 5.28 -15.31 6.08
C TYR A 37 6.42 -15.71 7.01
N ASN A 38 7.65 -15.52 6.52
CA ASN A 38 8.87 -15.63 7.31
C ASN A 38 9.81 -14.52 6.83
N ALA A 39 9.73 -13.37 7.46
CA ALA A 39 10.43 -12.16 7.04
C ALA A 39 11.91 -12.44 6.71
N PRO A 40 12.41 -11.99 5.57
CA PRO A 40 11.77 -11.09 4.60
C PRO A 40 10.99 -11.80 3.47
N VAL A 41 10.63 -13.07 3.59
CA VAL A 41 10.00 -13.86 2.53
C VAL A 41 8.51 -14.04 2.76
N VAL A 42 7.71 -13.71 1.74
CA VAL A 42 6.27 -13.97 1.66
C VAL A 42 6.01 -14.96 0.52
N LYS A 43 5.19 -15.97 0.77
CA LYS A 43 4.65 -16.85 -0.27
C LYS A 43 3.14 -16.79 -0.24
N ILE A 44 2.52 -16.48 -1.37
CA ILE A 44 1.07 -16.44 -1.56
C ILE A 44 0.70 -17.59 -2.48
N PHE A 45 -0.27 -18.39 -2.08
CA PHE A 45 -0.77 -19.51 -2.86
C PHE A 45 -2.19 -19.19 -3.31
N SER A 46 -2.42 -19.18 -4.62
CA SER A 46 -3.73 -18.85 -5.19
C SER A 46 -4.11 -19.82 -6.31
N PRO A 47 -5.36 -20.34 -6.33
CA PRO A 47 -5.84 -21.17 -7.44
C PRO A 47 -6.14 -20.35 -8.71
N GLU A 48 -6.15 -19.02 -8.61
CA GLU A 48 -6.43 -18.12 -9.74
C GLU A 48 -5.14 -17.72 -10.50
N VAL A 49 -3.98 -18.17 -10.02
CA VAL A 49 -2.67 -17.91 -10.63
C VAL A 49 -2.22 -19.15 -11.38
N GLU A 50 -1.78 -18.99 -12.62
CA GLU A 50 -1.34 -20.09 -13.48
C GLU A 50 0.17 -20.30 -13.45
N ASP A 51 0.94 -19.21 -13.40
CA ASP A 51 2.40 -19.23 -13.38
C ASP A 51 2.95 -18.68 -12.07
N THR A 52 4.07 -19.20 -11.62
CA THR A 52 4.77 -18.63 -10.47
C THR A 52 5.33 -17.25 -10.79
N VAL A 53 4.99 -16.28 -9.97
CA VAL A 53 5.53 -14.90 -10.01
C VAL A 53 6.50 -14.71 -8.86
N HIS A 54 7.67 -14.15 -9.15
CA HIS A 54 8.71 -13.85 -8.18
C HIS A 54 9.06 -12.37 -8.20
N LEU A 55 8.82 -11.66 -7.09
CA LEU A 55 9.02 -10.23 -6.97
C LEU A 55 10.05 -9.91 -5.87
N MET A 56 10.78 -8.80 -6.07
CA MET A 56 11.57 -8.16 -5.03
C MET A 56 10.95 -6.79 -4.71
N LEU A 57 10.56 -6.56 -3.45
CA LEU A 57 9.97 -5.32 -3.02
C LEU A 57 10.96 -4.55 -2.14
N VAL A 58 11.05 -3.25 -2.36
CA VAL A 58 11.96 -2.33 -1.67
C VAL A 58 11.20 -1.08 -1.25
N ALA A 59 11.33 -0.67 -0.01
CA ALA A 59 10.74 0.55 0.53
C ALA A 59 11.76 1.28 1.40
N ASP A 60 11.57 2.57 1.59
CA ASP A 60 12.30 3.36 2.59
C ASP A 60 13.83 3.24 2.45
N THR A 61 14.33 3.41 1.24
CA THR A 61 15.76 3.43 0.97
C THR A 61 16.41 4.73 1.46
N HIS A 62 15.72 5.86 1.33
CA HIS A 62 16.16 7.17 1.77
C HIS A 62 17.54 7.59 1.21
N LEU A 63 17.71 7.44 -0.11
CA LEU A 63 18.89 7.97 -0.79
C LEU A 63 18.95 9.49 -0.59
N TRP A 64 20.11 9.99 -0.19
CA TRP A 64 20.29 11.37 0.29
C TRP A 64 21.30 12.18 -0.53
N MET A 65 22.00 11.57 -1.47
CA MET A 65 23.03 12.23 -2.25
C MET A 65 22.44 13.36 -3.11
N SER A 66 23.26 14.38 -3.34
CA SER A 66 22.90 15.57 -4.11
C SER A 66 24.12 16.14 -4.82
N ASP A 67 23.88 17.07 -5.75
CA ASP A 67 24.87 17.89 -6.42
C ASP A 67 24.52 19.38 -6.33
N ASP A 68 25.17 20.23 -7.13
CA ASP A 68 24.99 21.69 -7.10
C ASP A 68 23.56 22.12 -7.46
N ARG A 69 22.77 21.25 -8.13
CA ARG A 69 21.36 21.54 -8.45
C ARG A 69 20.48 21.61 -7.20
N GLU A 70 20.97 21.07 -6.08
CA GLU A 70 20.28 21.10 -4.78
C GLU A 70 20.52 22.39 -3.99
N GLU A 71 21.48 23.23 -4.37
CA GLU A 71 21.82 24.49 -3.66
C GLU A 71 20.60 25.37 -3.33
N PRO A 72 19.66 25.61 -4.28
CA PRO A 72 18.47 26.44 -3.99
C PRO A 72 17.52 25.84 -2.94
N PHE A 73 17.64 24.55 -2.67
CA PHE A 73 16.72 23.78 -1.81
C PHE A 73 17.36 23.30 -0.51
N ARG A 74 18.65 23.56 -0.28
CA ARG A 74 19.41 23.07 0.89
C ARG A 74 18.79 23.42 2.24
N THR A 75 18.11 24.55 2.36
CA THR A 75 17.40 24.92 3.58
C THR A 75 16.24 24.00 3.90
N HIS A 76 15.71 23.29 2.89
CA HIS A 76 14.58 22.38 2.97
C HIS A 76 14.99 20.89 2.99
N SER A 77 16.21 20.56 2.50
CA SER A 77 16.69 19.17 2.42
C SER A 77 17.69 18.80 3.51
N LYS A 78 18.36 19.78 4.14
CA LYS A 78 19.52 19.57 5.03
C LYS A 78 19.28 18.56 6.15
N ARG A 79 18.13 18.59 6.83
CA ARG A 79 17.84 17.67 7.92
C ARG A 79 17.69 16.24 7.38
N MET A 80 16.97 16.08 6.31
CA MET A 80 16.72 14.76 5.71
C MET A 80 17.97 14.18 5.06
N ALA A 81 18.86 15.02 4.50
CA ALA A 81 20.16 14.57 4.01
C ALA A 81 21.03 13.94 5.11
N GLY A 82 20.85 14.33 6.38
CA GLY A 82 21.59 13.77 7.51
C GLY A 82 20.91 12.59 8.21
N ALA A 83 19.62 12.37 7.98
CA ALA A 83 18.83 11.46 8.81
C ALA A 83 19.23 9.97 8.65
N TYR A 84 19.53 9.52 7.43
CA TYR A 84 19.77 8.11 7.12
C TYR A 84 21.15 7.81 6.52
N HIS A 85 22.03 8.78 6.37
CA HIS A 85 23.31 8.62 5.65
C HIS A 85 24.26 7.59 6.27
N ALA A 86 24.09 7.24 7.53
CA ALA A 86 24.84 6.20 8.22
C ALA A 86 23.90 5.38 9.10
N THR A 87 23.77 4.10 8.80
CA THR A 87 22.89 3.16 9.49
C THR A 87 23.63 1.89 9.89
N ARG A 88 22.94 0.98 10.56
CA ARG A 88 23.41 -0.38 10.80
C ARG A 88 22.44 -1.36 10.14
N HIS A 89 22.99 -2.38 9.53
CA HIS A 89 22.18 -3.46 8.95
C HIS A 89 21.37 -4.14 10.07
N PHE A 90 20.05 -4.23 9.87
CA PHE A 90 19.12 -4.60 10.93
C PHE A 90 19.31 -6.02 11.48
N GLN A 91 19.92 -6.93 10.72
CA GLN A 91 20.20 -8.30 11.14
C GLN A 91 21.65 -8.48 11.63
N THR A 92 22.64 -7.98 10.88
CA THR A 92 24.06 -8.23 11.18
C THR A 92 24.66 -7.19 12.13
N LEU A 93 24.00 -6.04 12.30
CA LEU A 93 24.46 -4.87 13.03
C LEU A 93 25.74 -4.23 12.49
N GLU A 94 26.21 -4.67 11.33
CA GLU A 94 27.33 -4.07 10.62
C GLU A 94 26.98 -2.68 10.09
N ALA A 95 27.97 -1.81 9.97
CA ALA A 95 27.76 -0.48 9.40
C ALA A 95 27.33 -0.57 7.94
N THR A 96 26.23 0.08 7.60
CA THR A 96 25.71 0.21 6.24
C THR A 96 25.26 1.64 5.95
N ASN A 97 24.76 1.88 4.76
CA ASN A 97 24.11 3.11 4.35
C ASN A 97 23.10 2.81 3.22
N PRO A 98 22.23 3.77 2.87
CA PRO A 98 21.23 3.61 1.83
C PRO A 98 21.76 3.05 0.50
N GLU A 99 22.87 3.60 0.00
CA GLU A 99 23.45 3.21 -1.30
C GLU A 99 23.91 1.75 -1.29
N LYS A 100 24.62 1.33 -0.22
CA LYS A 100 25.07 -0.05 -0.08
C LYS A 100 23.88 -1.02 0.01
N SER A 101 22.90 -0.67 0.80
CA SER A 101 21.70 -1.47 0.99
C SER A 101 20.90 -1.61 -0.30
N PHE A 102 20.73 -0.51 -1.05
CA PHE A 102 20.06 -0.53 -2.35
C PHE A 102 20.81 -1.39 -3.37
N LEU A 103 22.12 -1.20 -3.52
CA LEU A 103 22.92 -2.02 -4.42
C LEU A 103 22.90 -3.50 -4.05
N HIS A 104 22.90 -3.82 -2.76
CA HIS A 104 22.81 -5.20 -2.28
C HIS A 104 21.50 -5.86 -2.71
N VAL A 105 20.37 -5.21 -2.49
CA VAL A 105 19.06 -5.79 -2.87
C VAL A 105 18.91 -5.91 -4.39
N LEU A 106 19.44 -4.98 -5.18
CA LEU A 106 19.47 -5.08 -6.63
C LEU A 106 20.33 -6.24 -7.11
N GLY A 107 21.48 -6.47 -6.46
CA GLY A 107 22.34 -7.63 -6.71
C GLY A 107 21.62 -8.95 -6.44
N MET A 108 20.91 -9.06 -5.32
CA MET A 108 20.07 -10.22 -4.99
C MET A 108 18.94 -10.42 -6.01
N ALA A 109 18.24 -9.37 -6.42
CA ALA A 109 17.18 -9.45 -7.42
C ALA A 109 17.70 -10.04 -8.74
N LYS A 110 18.89 -9.61 -9.16
CA LYS A 110 19.55 -10.11 -10.36
C LYS A 110 19.98 -11.57 -10.23
N GLU A 111 20.60 -11.94 -9.11
CA GLU A 111 21.03 -13.31 -8.82
C GLU A 111 19.86 -14.29 -8.80
N LYS A 112 18.78 -13.89 -8.13
CA LYS A 112 17.55 -14.68 -7.99
C LYS A 112 16.66 -14.65 -9.24
N LYS A 113 16.98 -13.81 -10.22
CA LYS A 113 16.24 -13.65 -11.48
C LYS A 113 14.75 -13.38 -11.25
N VAL A 114 14.45 -12.41 -10.39
CA VAL A 114 13.06 -12.01 -10.12
C VAL A 114 12.39 -11.49 -11.38
N ASP A 115 11.07 -11.64 -11.45
CA ASP A 115 10.28 -11.19 -12.61
C ASP A 115 10.15 -9.67 -12.66
N ALA A 116 10.09 -9.03 -11.47
CA ALA A 116 10.03 -7.58 -11.35
C ALA A 116 10.50 -7.10 -9.97
N ILE A 117 10.88 -5.82 -9.91
CA ILE A 117 11.15 -5.08 -8.67
C ILE A 117 10.03 -4.07 -8.45
N ALA A 118 9.45 -4.02 -7.25
CA ALA A 118 8.52 -2.97 -6.85
C ALA A 118 9.17 -2.05 -5.80
N LEU A 119 9.19 -0.75 -6.09
CA LEU A 119 9.71 0.30 -5.21
C LEU A 119 8.52 0.98 -4.55
N LEU A 120 8.37 0.79 -3.25
CA LEU A 120 7.19 1.19 -2.48
C LEU A 120 7.40 2.49 -1.71
N GLY A 121 7.99 3.48 -2.36
CA GLY A 121 8.16 4.82 -1.82
C GLY A 121 9.32 5.01 -0.86
N ASP A 122 9.57 6.28 -0.58
CA ASP A 122 10.70 6.79 0.22
C ASP A 122 12.05 6.24 -0.29
N ILE A 123 12.17 6.18 -1.63
CA ILE A 123 13.42 5.78 -2.28
C ILE A 123 14.46 6.88 -2.13
N VAL A 124 14.02 8.14 -2.14
CA VAL A 124 14.88 9.29 -1.85
C VAL A 124 14.43 9.99 -0.56
N SER A 125 15.36 10.58 0.18
CA SER A 125 15.07 11.31 1.43
C SER A 125 14.36 12.65 1.19
N TYR A 126 14.46 13.17 0.00
CA TYR A 126 13.86 14.41 -0.52
C TYR A 126 14.04 14.38 -2.05
N PRO A 127 13.32 15.18 -2.84
CA PRO A 127 13.31 15.07 -4.30
C PRO A 127 14.61 15.52 -4.97
N SER A 128 15.76 14.94 -4.56
CA SER A 128 17.08 15.17 -5.15
C SER A 128 17.15 14.63 -6.57
N GLU A 129 17.45 15.49 -7.53
CA GLU A 129 17.61 15.10 -8.93
C GLU A 129 18.75 14.09 -9.10
N TYR A 130 19.87 14.34 -8.45
CA TYR A 130 21.02 13.44 -8.49
C TYR A 130 20.70 12.04 -7.93
N ALA A 131 19.99 11.96 -6.78
CA ALA A 131 19.64 10.68 -6.19
C ALA A 131 18.68 9.90 -7.06
N VAL A 132 17.68 10.56 -7.66
CA VAL A 132 16.73 9.95 -8.60
C VAL A 132 17.46 9.41 -9.85
N GLU A 133 18.34 10.20 -10.46
CA GLU A 133 19.14 9.78 -11.61
C GLU A 133 20.06 8.60 -11.27
N TRP A 134 20.69 8.63 -10.10
CA TRP A 134 21.54 7.55 -9.63
C TRP A 134 20.74 6.26 -9.44
N ALA A 135 19.61 6.31 -8.75
CA ALA A 135 18.74 5.17 -8.52
C ALA A 135 18.28 4.55 -9.85
N LYS A 136 17.78 5.40 -10.77
CA LYS A 136 17.38 4.99 -12.10
C LYS A 136 18.50 4.29 -12.85
N GLY A 137 19.70 4.90 -12.87
CA GLY A 137 20.86 4.31 -13.55
C GLY A 137 21.23 2.93 -13.01
N LYS A 138 21.08 2.69 -11.68
CA LYS A 138 21.33 1.37 -11.08
C LYS A 138 20.23 0.37 -11.45
N LEU A 139 18.97 0.76 -11.41
CA LEU A 139 17.84 -0.07 -11.83
C LEU A 139 17.95 -0.46 -13.31
N ASP A 140 18.22 0.49 -14.20
CA ASP A 140 18.41 0.21 -15.63
C ASP A 140 19.56 -0.78 -15.89
N SER A 141 20.64 -0.68 -15.11
CA SER A 141 21.83 -1.53 -15.28
C SER A 141 21.64 -3.00 -14.96
N ILE A 142 20.61 -3.35 -14.19
CA ILE A 142 20.35 -4.77 -13.86
C ILE A 142 19.46 -5.47 -14.89
N GLY A 143 18.73 -4.70 -15.73
CA GLY A 143 17.88 -5.21 -16.81
C GLY A 143 16.64 -5.97 -16.36
N ILE A 144 16.17 -5.76 -15.14
CA ILE A 144 14.92 -6.31 -14.60
C ILE A 144 13.86 -5.22 -14.65
N PRO A 145 12.63 -5.51 -15.10
CA PRO A 145 11.52 -4.54 -15.01
C PRO A 145 11.35 -4.05 -13.58
N TYR A 146 11.19 -2.75 -13.42
CA TYR A 146 10.88 -2.16 -12.12
C TYR A 146 9.70 -1.20 -12.21
N TYR A 147 8.99 -1.07 -11.09
CA TYR A 147 7.79 -0.24 -10.95
C TYR A 147 7.90 0.55 -9.65
N TYR A 148 7.46 1.79 -9.66
CA TYR A 148 7.67 2.72 -8.56
C TYR A 148 6.38 3.46 -8.20
N ILE A 149 6.11 3.59 -6.92
CA ILE A 149 5.13 4.52 -6.36
C ILE A 149 5.82 5.42 -5.33
N ALA A 150 5.40 6.68 -5.22
CA ALA A 150 6.03 7.63 -4.32
C ALA A 150 5.68 7.37 -2.84
N GLY A 151 6.64 7.65 -1.96
CA GLY A 151 6.43 7.83 -0.54
C GLY A 151 6.40 9.31 -0.16
N ASN A 152 6.13 9.59 1.10
CA ASN A 152 5.97 10.98 1.56
C ASN A 152 7.28 11.78 1.55
N HIS A 153 8.43 11.15 1.63
CA HIS A 153 9.73 11.82 1.50
C HIS A 153 10.13 12.10 0.06
N ASP A 154 9.72 11.28 -0.89
CA ASP A 154 10.17 11.37 -2.29
C ASP A 154 9.89 12.73 -2.95
N TRP A 155 8.84 13.42 -2.54
CA TRP A 155 8.44 14.73 -3.04
C TRP A 155 8.55 15.86 -2.00
N HIS A 156 8.92 15.56 -0.75
CA HIS A 156 8.83 16.49 0.35
C HIS A 156 10.12 17.27 0.60
N TYR A 157 10.05 18.58 0.44
CA TYR A 157 11.01 19.54 0.97
C TYR A 157 10.48 20.16 2.26
N GLU A 158 11.15 19.93 3.38
CA GLU A 158 10.74 20.43 4.69
C GLU A 158 10.56 21.94 4.73
N GLY A 159 9.43 22.40 5.30
CA GLY A 159 9.16 23.83 5.44
C GLY A 159 8.93 24.58 4.12
N MET A 160 8.93 23.91 2.96
CA MET A 160 8.55 24.55 1.70
C MET A 160 7.06 24.89 1.72
N LYS A 161 6.70 26.08 1.23
CA LYS A 161 5.31 26.55 1.21
C LYS A 161 4.47 25.81 0.17
N GLY A 162 3.22 25.52 0.48
CA GLY A 162 2.25 24.84 -0.38
C GLY A 162 1.49 23.75 0.39
N SER A 163 0.37 23.30 -0.15
CA SER A 163 -0.32 22.09 0.35
C SER A 163 0.46 20.84 -0.01
N SER A 164 0.19 19.72 0.68
CA SER A 164 0.80 18.43 0.38
C SER A 164 0.53 17.99 -1.06
N ILE A 165 -0.70 18.17 -1.55
CA ILE A 165 -1.10 17.82 -2.91
C ILE A 165 -0.32 18.67 -3.94
N GLU A 166 -0.28 20.01 -3.78
CA GLU A 166 0.44 20.88 -4.70
C GLU A 166 1.95 20.57 -4.75
N LEU A 167 2.55 20.29 -3.60
CA LEU A 167 3.98 19.96 -3.51
C LEU A 167 4.28 18.59 -4.10
N ARG A 168 3.48 17.58 -3.80
CA ARG A 168 3.58 16.26 -4.41
C ARG A 168 3.49 16.37 -5.93
N ASP A 169 2.45 17.00 -6.45
CA ASP A 169 2.22 17.12 -7.90
C ASP A 169 3.37 17.88 -8.57
N THR A 170 3.86 18.93 -7.92
CA THR A 170 4.99 19.71 -8.42
C THR A 170 6.26 18.87 -8.49
N TRP A 171 6.63 18.21 -7.40
CA TRP A 171 7.91 17.53 -7.28
C TRP A 171 7.90 16.15 -7.93
N ALA A 172 6.78 15.44 -7.91
CA ALA A 172 6.62 14.21 -8.69
C ALA A 172 6.87 14.52 -10.19
N LYS A 173 6.19 15.51 -10.73
CA LYS A 173 6.34 15.92 -12.13
C LYS A 173 7.75 16.41 -12.46
N LYS A 174 8.39 17.12 -11.53
CA LYS A 174 9.68 17.79 -11.75
C LYS A 174 10.87 16.87 -11.54
N ARG A 175 10.76 15.86 -10.66
CA ARG A 175 11.89 15.04 -10.20
C ARG A 175 11.67 13.53 -10.32
N LEU A 176 10.46 13.03 -10.06
CA LEU A 176 10.24 11.59 -9.89
C LEU A 176 9.88 10.86 -11.19
N MET A 177 9.49 11.57 -12.24
CA MET A 177 9.13 10.96 -13.52
C MET A 177 10.19 9.99 -14.10
N PRO A 178 11.50 10.17 -13.90
CA PRO A 178 12.48 9.18 -14.33
C PRO A 178 12.31 7.80 -13.67
N LEU A 179 11.79 7.72 -12.43
CA LEU A 179 11.47 6.45 -11.74
C LEU A 179 10.07 5.94 -12.12
N VAL A 180 9.10 6.85 -12.27
CA VAL A 180 7.72 6.52 -12.65
C VAL A 180 7.65 5.96 -14.09
N GLY A 181 8.50 6.45 -14.97
CA GLY A 181 8.53 6.04 -16.38
C GLY A 181 7.28 6.54 -17.15
N PRO A 182 6.64 5.68 -17.96
CA PRO A 182 5.48 6.08 -18.77
C PRO A 182 4.16 6.08 -18.00
N HIS A 183 4.16 5.74 -16.73
CA HIS A 183 2.95 5.55 -15.94
C HIS A 183 2.41 6.86 -15.35
N ASN A 184 1.14 6.83 -14.91
CA ASN A 184 0.57 7.90 -14.11
C ASN A 184 1.19 7.83 -12.70
N PRO A 185 1.81 8.90 -12.18
CA PRO A 185 2.44 8.90 -10.86
C PRO A 185 1.48 8.66 -9.69
N LEU A 186 0.17 8.88 -9.89
CA LEU A 186 -0.85 8.71 -8.84
C LEU A 186 -1.39 7.29 -8.76
N MET A 187 -1.54 6.62 -9.89
CA MET A 187 -2.08 5.26 -9.96
C MET A 187 -1.82 4.63 -11.32
N TYR A 188 -1.50 3.36 -11.32
CA TYR A 188 -1.41 2.54 -12.52
C TYR A 188 -1.42 1.05 -12.15
N SER A 189 -1.63 0.20 -13.12
CA SER A 189 -1.50 -1.25 -12.98
C SER A 189 -0.58 -1.82 -14.05
N VAL A 190 0.08 -2.93 -13.70
CA VAL A 190 0.87 -3.74 -14.63
C VAL A 190 0.53 -5.21 -14.43
N ASP A 191 0.62 -5.98 -15.49
CA ASP A 191 0.44 -7.44 -15.45
C ASP A 191 1.81 -8.12 -15.43
N VAL A 192 2.01 -8.99 -14.46
CA VAL A 192 3.20 -9.84 -14.36
C VAL A 192 2.73 -11.29 -14.33
N LYS A 193 2.82 -11.98 -15.46
CA LYS A 193 2.41 -13.39 -15.61
C LYS A 193 0.98 -13.66 -15.11
N GLY A 194 0.03 -12.78 -15.46
CA GLY A 194 -1.38 -12.94 -15.08
C GLY A 194 -1.74 -12.42 -13.69
N VAL A 195 -0.78 -11.97 -12.89
CA VAL A 195 -1.03 -11.27 -11.63
C VAL A 195 -0.95 -9.76 -11.85
N LYS A 196 -1.98 -9.05 -11.45
CA LYS A 196 -2.03 -7.60 -11.52
C LYS A 196 -1.32 -6.98 -10.32
N LEU A 197 -0.30 -6.16 -10.57
CA LEU A 197 0.31 -5.30 -9.57
C LEU A 197 -0.32 -3.91 -9.70
N LEU A 198 -1.01 -3.47 -8.65
CA LEU A 198 -1.74 -2.22 -8.59
C LEU A 198 -0.97 -1.23 -7.74
N PHE A 199 -0.53 -0.11 -8.32
CA PHE A 199 0.21 0.94 -7.65
C PHE A 199 -0.69 2.15 -7.42
N ILE A 200 -0.83 2.58 -6.16
CA ILE A 200 -1.64 3.73 -5.76
C ILE A 200 -0.82 4.61 -4.81
N ASP A 201 -0.65 5.88 -5.18
CA ASP A 201 0.05 6.88 -4.37
C ASP A 201 -0.86 7.39 -3.25
N ASP A 202 -0.51 7.03 -2.03
CA ASP A 202 -1.14 7.50 -0.79
C ASP A 202 -0.21 8.39 0.04
N SER A 203 0.90 8.82 -0.54
CA SER A 203 1.98 9.55 0.13
C SER A 203 1.58 10.89 0.78
N VAL A 204 0.37 11.35 0.51
CA VAL A 204 -0.26 12.51 1.17
C VAL A 204 -1.21 12.13 2.31
N TYR A 205 -1.27 10.84 2.71
CA TYR A 205 -2.21 10.25 3.68
C TYR A 205 -3.69 10.35 3.26
N GLU A 206 -3.93 10.64 2.00
CA GLU A 206 -5.29 10.75 1.44
C GLU A 206 -5.37 10.03 0.10
N ILE A 207 -6.52 9.52 -0.20
CA ILE A 207 -6.88 8.96 -1.50
C ILE A 207 -7.75 9.97 -2.26
N LEU A 208 -7.43 10.21 -3.51
CA LEU A 208 -8.20 11.07 -4.39
C LEU A 208 -9.38 10.30 -5.01
N PRO A 209 -10.47 10.99 -5.40
CA PRO A 209 -11.61 10.36 -6.04
C PRO A 209 -11.22 9.47 -7.23
N GLU A 210 -10.34 9.95 -8.10
CA GLU A 210 -9.86 9.22 -9.27
C GLU A 210 -9.06 7.96 -8.93
N GLN A 211 -8.36 7.93 -7.79
CA GLN A 211 -7.64 6.75 -7.32
C GLN A 211 -8.61 5.67 -6.79
N LEU A 212 -9.67 6.10 -6.11
CA LEU A 212 -10.75 5.20 -5.68
C LEU A 212 -11.48 4.59 -6.88
N ASP A 213 -11.82 5.42 -7.87
CA ASP A 213 -12.49 4.95 -9.08
C ASP A 213 -11.60 3.99 -9.86
N PHE A 214 -10.30 4.29 -9.96
CA PHE A 214 -9.31 3.41 -10.57
C PHE A 214 -9.23 2.06 -9.86
N PHE A 215 -9.14 2.03 -8.52
CA PHE A 215 -9.12 0.78 -7.75
C PHE A 215 -10.38 -0.06 -8.04
N ARG A 216 -11.55 0.55 -8.00
CA ARG A 216 -12.83 -0.12 -8.28
C ARG A 216 -12.92 -0.67 -9.69
N GLN A 217 -12.42 0.10 -10.68
CA GLN A 217 -12.35 -0.34 -12.06
C GLN A 217 -11.45 -1.57 -12.22
N GLU A 218 -10.27 -1.56 -11.61
CA GLU A 218 -9.33 -2.67 -11.66
C GLU A 218 -9.87 -3.91 -10.94
N ASP A 219 -10.48 -3.73 -9.77
CA ASP A 219 -11.13 -4.82 -9.01
C ASP A 219 -12.28 -5.47 -9.79
N SER A 220 -13.08 -4.67 -10.50
CA SER A 220 -14.20 -5.17 -11.30
C SER A 220 -13.82 -6.11 -12.44
N GLN A 221 -12.53 -6.18 -12.81
CA GLN A 221 -12.03 -7.09 -13.85
C GLN A 221 -11.89 -8.54 -13.37
N GLY A 222 -11.99 -8.80 -12.07
CA GLY A 222 -11.98 -10.15 -11.49
C GLY A 222 -10.62 -10.86 -11.58
N LYS A 223 -9.52 -10.14 -11.80
CA LYS A 223 -8.17 -10.71 -11.85
C LYS A 223 -7.51 -10.73 -10.48
N PRO A 224 -6.68 -11.76 -10.17
CA PRO A 224 -5.89 -11.77 -8.95
C PRO A 224 -4.95 -10.58 -8.92
N MET A 225 -4.95 -9.81 -7.83
CA MET A 225 -4.15 -8.60 -7.72
C MET A 225 -3.43 -8.44 -6.39
N LEU A 226 -2.31 -7.71 -6.43
CA LEU A 226 -1.57 -7.20 -5.29
C LEU A 226 -1.64 -5.67 -5.28
N LEU A 227 -1.88 -5.07 -4.13
CA LEU A 227 -1.87 -3.63 -3.96
C LEU A 227 -0.52 -3.18 -3.40
N MET A 228 0.11 -2.24 -4.09
CA MET A 228 1.39 -1.63 -3.80
C MET A 228 1.18 -0.17 -3.43
N MET A 229 1.44 0.19 -2.19
CA MET A 229 1.32 1.55 -1.65
C MET A 229 2.55 1.86 -0.79
N HIS A 230 2.68 3.08 -0.32
CA HIS A 230 3.73 3.43 0.61
C HIS A 230 3.28 3.37 2.07
N ILE A 231 2.20 4.08 2.42
CA ILE A 231 1.67 4.15 3.78
C ILE A 231 0.75 2.94 4.01
N PRO A 232 0.84 2.23 5.14
CA PRO A 232 -0.05 1.11 5.42
C PRO A 232 -1.52 1.53 5.45
N VAL A 233 -2.39 0.62 5.06
CA VAL A 233 -3.82 0.74 5.32
C VAL A 233 -4.06 0.51 6.82
N TYR A 234 -4.96 1.29 7.42
CA TYR A 234 -5.29 1.15 8.83
C TYR A 234 -5.65 -0.30 9.21
N ALA A 235 -5.07 -0.77 10.28
CA ALA A 235 -5.42 -2.05 10.89
C ALA A 235 -5.94 -1.82 12.32
N PRO A 236 -7.09 -2.40 12.72
CA PRO A 236 -7.64 -2.24 14.06
C PRO A 236 -6.63 -2.58 15.16
N GLY A 237 -6.49 -1.69 16.13
CA GLY A 237 -5.53 -1.83 17.24
C GLY A 237 -4.14 -1.26 16.98
N ARG A 238 -3.89 -0.70 15.80
CA ARG A 238 -2.68 0.08 15.50
C ARG A 238 -2.84 1.53 15.93
N GLU A 239 -1.71 2.23 16.08
CA GLU A 239 -1.65 3.65 16.41
C GLU A 239 -2.30 4.51 15.32
N VAL A 240 -2.80 5.67 15.70
CA VAL A 240 -3.50 6.60 14.78
C VAL A 240 -2.66 6.98 13.56
N GLY A 241 -1.37 7.23 13.76
CA GLY A 241 -0.43 7.58 12.68
C GLY A 241 0.04 6.39 11.84
N PHE A 242 -0.40 5.17 12.15
CA PHE A 242 0.07 3.96 11.48
C PHE A 242 -0.36 3.89 10.01
N GLY A 243 -1.60 4.30 9.69
CA GLY A 243 -2.08 4.04 8.36
C GLY A 243 -3.25 4.90 7.87
N VAL A 244 -3.46 4.81 6.56
CA VAL A 244 -4.54 5.47 5.82
C VAL A 244 -5.89 4.83 6.15
N GLY A 245 -6.90 5.66 6.39
CA GLY A 245 -8.26 5.22 6.74
C GLY A 245 -8.51 5.05 8.24
N HIS A 246 -7.59 5.46 9.12
CA HIS A 246 -7.83 5.42 10.56
C HIS A 246 -8.94 6.42 10.93
N PRO A 247 -10.01 5.99 11.65
CA PRO A 247 -11.17 6.86 11.92
C PRO A 247 -10.84 8.08 12.79
N ASP A 248 -9.81 7.97 13.65
CA ASP A 248 -9.40 9.06 14.56
C ASP A 248 -8.19 9.84 14.05
N TRP A 249 -7.72 9.60 12.80
CA TRP A 249 -6.56 10.31 12.27
C TRP A 249 -6.89 11.79 12.02
N ASN A 250 -6.23 12.65 12.76
CA ASN A 250 -6.30 14.12 12.62
C ASN A 250 -5.21 14.78 13.46
N ALA A 251 -5.07 16.09 13.35
CA ALA A 251 -4.05 16.86 14.08
C ALA A 251 -4.13 16.76 15.61
N ALA A 252 -5.31 16.45 16.17
CA ALA A 252 -5.50 16.35 17.62
C ALA A 252 -5.07 14.97 18.18
N HIS A 253 -5.16 13.91 17.39
CA HIS A 253 -4.95 12.55 17.84
C HIS A 253 -3.65 11.91 17.33
N ASP A 254 -3.07 12.41 16.26
CA ASP A 254 -1.78 11.94 15.77
C ASP A 254 -0.65 12.72 16.45
N THR A 255 0.03 12.08 17.41
CA THR A 255 1.16 12.68 18.15
C THR A 255 2.36 12.98 17.27
N SER A 256 2.44 12.37 16.09
CA SER A 256 3.49 12.60 15.08
C SER A 256 3.08 13.60 14.00
N TYR A 257 1.84 14.10 14.06
CA TYR A 257 1.27 14.98 13.03
C TYR A 257 2.14 16.22 12.73
N GLU A 258 2.80 16.76 13.74
CA GLU A 258 3.69 17.92 13.61
C GLU A 258 5.17 17.55 13.44
N LEU A 259 5.57 16.32 13.73
CA LEU A 259 6.99 15.92 13.71
C LEU A 259 7.63 16.07 12.33
N GLU A 260 6.90 15.80 11.26
CA GLU A 260 7.35 15.98 9.89
C GLU A 260 6.82 17.29 9.29
N ARG A 261 6.38 18.21 10.14
CA ARG A 261 5.76 19.48 9.73
C ARG A 261 4.57 19.28 8.80
N ARG A 262 3.73 18.36 9.18
CA ARG A 262 2.52 17.95 8.45
C ARG A 262 1.37 18.95 8.56
N ASN A 263 1.63 20.18 8.98
CA ASN A 263 0.67 21.30 9.01
C ASN A 263 0.03 21.62 7.65
N ARG A 264 0.42 20.89 6.63
CA ARG A 264 -0.12 20.96 5.26
C ARG A 264 -1.20 19.94 4.98
N TRP A 265 -1.36 18.97 5.86
CA TRP A 265 -2.28 17.86 5.72
C TRP A 265 -3.61 18.23 6.36
N SER A 266 -4.66 17.54 5.99
CA SER A 266 -5.98 17.87 6.51
C SER A 266 -5.99 17.78 8.03
N ALA A 267 -6.24 18.91 8.71
CA ALA A 267 -6.34 18.96 10.17
C ALA A 267 -7.59 18.25 10.68
N ASP A 268 -8.62 18.13 9.83
CA ASP A 268 -9.93 17.61 10.16
C ASP A 268 -10.05 16.08 9.99
N GLY A 269 -8.96 15.43 9.57
CA GLY A 269 -8.92 13.99 9.32
C GLY A 269 -9.08 13.61 7.85
N HIS A 270 -9.28 12.30 7.61
CA HIS A 270 -9.42 11.77 6.27
C HIS A 270 -10.72 12.21 5.58
N LYS A 271 -10.64 12.33 4.25
CA LYS A 271 -11.80 12.58 3.40
C LYS A 271 -12.65 11.32 3.22
N PRO A 272 -13.92 11.48 2.82
CA PRO A 272 -14.81 10.34 2.58
C PRO A 272 -14.26 9.33 1.57
N GLU A 273 -13.54 9.79 0.56
CA GLU A 273 -12.93 8.94 -0.47
C GLU A 273 -11.87 8.00 0.11
N THR A 274 -11.10 8.46 1.10
CA THR A 274 -10.10 7.65 1.79
C THR A 274 -10.75 6.52 2.57
N PHE A 275 -11.85 6.78 3.28
CA PHE A 275 -12.63 5.73 3.95
C PHE A 275 -13.27 4.77 2.97
N ALA A 276 -13.85 5.29 1.88
CA ALA A 276 -14.45 4.45 0.84
C ALA A 276 -13.43 3.57 0.12
N PHE A 277 -12.19 4.05 -0.03
CA PHE A 277 -11.06 3.25 -0.53
C PHE A 277 -10.68 2.15 0.47
N TYR A 278 -10.56 2.49 1.75
CA TYR A 278 -10.33 1.50 2.80
C TYR A 278 -11.35 0.36 2.74
N ASP A 279 -12.64 0.70 2.69
CA ASP A 279 -13.73 -0.27 2.61
C ASP A 279 -13.64 -1.13 1.33
N ALA A 280 -13.30 -0.52 0.19
CA ALA A 280 -13.12 -1.22 -1.07
C ALA A 280 -11.95 -2.22 -1.01
N VAL A 281 -10.81 -1.81 -0.45
CA VAL A 281 -9.60 -2.65 -0.29
C VAL A 281 -9.88 -3.85 0.62
N VAL A 282 -10.48 -3.63 1.79
CA VAL A 282 -10.71 -4.72 2.74
C VAL A 282 -11.81 -5.67 2.28
N SER A 283 -12.77 -5.21 1.47
CA SER A 283 -13.87 -6.03 0.94
C SER A 283 -13.58 -6.72 -0.40
N SER A 284 -12.56 -6.29 -1.15
CA SER A 284 -12.23 -6.86 -2.47
C SER A 284 -11.98 -8.37 -2.39
N SER A 285 -12.63 -9.15 -3.24
CA SER A 285 -12.39 -10.60 -3.36
C SER A 285 -11.20 -10.96 -4.24
N ASN A 286 -10.73 -10.02 -5.07
CA ASN A 286 -9.64 -10.24 -6.02
C ASN A 286 -8.27 -9.83 -5.45
N LEU A 287 -8.27 -9.04 -4.37
CA LEU A 287 -7.05 -8.61 -3.70
C LEU A 287 -6.48 -9.74 -2.83
N MET A 288 -5.31 -10.25 -3.22
CA MET A 288 -4.61 -11.32 -2.49
C MET A 288 -3.82 -10.79 -1.30
N ALA A 289 -3.19 -9.62 -1.43
CA ALA A 289 -2.39 -9.00 -0.39
C ALA A 289 -2.13 -7.52 -0.68
N THR A 290 -1.76 -6.77 0.36
CA THR A 290 -1.22 -5.40 0.25
C THR A 290 0.21 -5.37 0.77
N PHE A 291 1.09 -4.60 0.11
CA PHE A 291 2.48 -4.39 0.51
C PHE A 291 2.78 -2.89 0.63
N THR A 292 3.39 -2.50 1.76
CA THR A 292 3.69 -1.10 2.10
C THR A 292 5.03 -0.97 2.80
N GLY A 293 5.55 0.26 2.85
CA GLY A 293 6.74 0.66 3.63
C GLY A 293 6.38 1.52 4.84
N HIS A 294 6.98 2.71 4.92
CA HIS A 294 6.68 3.83 5.80
C HIS A 294 6.96 3.61 7.29
N VAL A 295 6.50 2.53 7.86
CA VAL A 295 6.64 2.23 9.31
C VAL A 295 8.00 1.62 9.69
N HIS A 296 8.88 1.41 8.74
CA HIS A 296 10.23 0.88 8.90
C HIS A 296 10.30 -0.44 9.69
N ARG A 297 9.26 -1.27 9.61
CA ARG A 297 9.15 -2.55 10.34
C ARG A 297 8.58 -3.64 9.44
N ASN A 298 9.13 -4.84 9.56
CA ASN A 298 8.45 -6.02 9.03
C ASN A 298 7.22 -6.33 9.88
N GLY A 299 6.10 -6.56 9.24
CA GLY A 299 4.85 -6.91 9.91
C GLY A 299 3.81 -7.49 8.96
N VAL A 300 2.80 -8.09 9.53
CA VAL A 300 1.59 -8.51 8.84
C VAL A 300 0.39 -8.27 9.73
N ASP A 301 -0.58 -7.55 9.22
CA ASP A 301 -1.92 -7.48 9.79
C ASP A 301 -2.87 -8.29 8.92
N VAL A 302 -3.88 -8.90 9.53
CA VAL A 302 -4.89 -9.68 8.80
C VAL A 302 -6.24 -9.00 8.99
N ILE A 303 -6.78 -8.44 7.91
CA ILE A 303 -8.05 -7.72 7.92
C ILE A 303 -9.02 -8.47 7.01
N GLN A 304 -10.15 -8.94 7.55
CA GLN A 304 -11.12 -9.75 6.82
C GLN A 304 -10.49 -10.94 6.06
N GLY A 305 -9.51 -11.59 6.69
CA GLY A 305 -8.82 -12.75 6.12
C GLY A 305 -7.72 -12.44 5.10
N LYS A 306 -7.48 -11.18 4.75
CA LYS A 306 -6.42 -10.76 3.82
C LYS A 306 -5.18 -10.28 4.57
N PRO A 307 -3.96 -10.63 4.11
CA PRO A 307 -2.72 -10.14 4.70
C PRO A 307 -2.36 -8.75 4.16
N PHE A 308 -1.95 -7.88 5.07
CA PHE A 308 -1.42 -6.54 4.83
C PHE A 308 0.00 -6.50 5.37
N PHE A 309 0.98 -6.50 4.48
CA PHE A 309 2.39 -6.57 4.85
C PHE A 309 3.02 -5.19 4.91
N THR A 310 3.81 -4.93 5.96
CA THR A 310 4.75 -3.81 6.03
C THR A 310 6.17 -4.32 5.89
N ILE A 311 7.01 -3.55 5.21
CA ILE A 311 8.38 -3.92 4.87
C ILE A 311 9.37 -3.11 5.70
N LYS A 312 10.41 -3.76 6.18
CA LYS A 312 11.55 -3.13 6.85
C LYS A 312 12.26 -2.18 5.90
N GLU A 313 12.65 -1.00 6.39
CA GLU A 313 13.35 0.01 5.59
C GLU A 313 14.63 -0.53 4.93
N ASN A 314 14.78 -0.22 3.65
CA ASN A 314 15.97 -0.60 2.90
C ASN A 314 17.21 0.18 3.34
N ALA A 315 17.07 1.37 3.91
CA ALA A 315 18.19 2.12 4.47
C ALA A 315 19.06 1.28 5.41
N SER A 316 18.46 0.36 6.17
CA SER A 316 19.15 -0.59 7.05
C SER A 316 19.24 -2.03 6.48
N GLY A 317 19.06 -2.21 5.18
CA GLY A 317 19.19 -3.50 4.52
C GLY A 317 17.89 -4.30 4.40
N GLY A 318 16.73 -3.70 4.69
CA GLY A 318 15.41 -4.35 4.57
C GLY A 318 14.99 -4.55 3.11
N TYR A 319 14.17 -5.56 2.88
CA TYR A 319 13.49 -5.88 1.61
C TYR A 319 12.38 -6.88 1.86
N CYS A 320 11.56 -7.16 0.84
CA CYS A 320 10.62 -8.28 0.88
C CYS A 320 10.70 -9.09 -0.42
N GLU A 321 10.91 -10.40 -0.31
CA GLU A 321 10.89 -11.34 -1.43
C GLU A 321 9.51 -12.00 -1.47
N VAL A 322 8.78 -11.83 -2.57
CA VAL A 322 7.40 -12.31 -2.72
C VAL A 322 7.32 -13.36 -3.82
N TRP A 323 6.74 -14.49 -3.46
CA TRP A 323 6.40 -15.57 -4.38
C TRP A 323 4.88 -15.70 -4.46
N ILE A 324 4.31 -15.60 -5.64
CA ILE A 324 2.93 -15.93 -5.90
C ILE A 324 2.93 -17.27 -6.65
N ILE A 325 2.32 -18.28 -6.07
CA ILE A 325 2.47 -19.67 -6.46
C ILE A 325 1.09 -20.25 -6.80
N PRO A 326 0.93 -20.93 -7.95
CA PRO A 326 -0.28 -21.65 -8.28
C PRO A 326 -0.65 -22.65 -7.18
N ALA A 327 -1.90 -22.63 -6.74
CA ALA A 327 -2.44 -23.61 -5.80
C ALA A 327 -3.42 -24.54 -6.53
N LEU A 328 -3.56 -25.76 -6.03
CA LEU A 328 -4.55 -26.68 -6.57
C LEU A 328 -5.97 -26.11 -6.35
N LYS A 329 -6.76 -26.07 -7.42
CA LYS A 329 -8.20 -25.79 -7.29
C LYS A 329 -8.81 -26.93 -6.46
N LYS A 330 -9.56 -26.60 -5.41
CA LYS A 330 -10.35 -27.63 -4.72
C LYS A 330 -11.29 -28.26 -5.73
N GLN A 331 -11.18 -29.57 -5.89
CA GLN A 331 -12.22 -30.32 -6.60
C GLN A 331 -13.51 -30.21 -5.76
N GLU A 332 -14.56 -29.66 -6.36
CA GLU A 332 -15.92 -29.62 -5.78
C GLU A 332 -16.52 -31.03 -5.67
#